data_e1ce41987750ab3a0f6a1b7a44103c8c
#
_entry.id   e1ce41987750ab3a0f6a1b7a44103c8c
#
_cell.length_a   1.000
_cell.length_b   1.000
_cell.length_c   1.000
_cell.angle_alpha   90.00
_cell.angle_beta   90.00
_cell.angle_gamma   90.00
#
_symmetry.space_group_name_H-M   'P 1'
#
loop_
_entity.id
_entity.type
_entity.pdbx_description
1 polymer ?
#
loop_
_entity_poly.entity_id
_entity_poly.type
_entity_poly.pdbx_seq_one_letter_code
_entity_poly.pdbx_strand_id
1 'polypeptide(L)'
;MAEKQSNKDRLKEITDSMTVDMDDVNYSVLTYAASTKANAMGPSILDPRSGEILEADIMWWHNVLNMLQEWITVQTGTVRPEARGIKLSDELMGDAMRFVACHEVGHSLGLRHNMMGSWAFPTDSLRSKSFTDRMNSRPSTASRQCSSPS
;
A
#
# COMPACT_ATOMS: atom_id res chain seq x y z
N MET A 1 -24.72 -13.22 -5.62
CA MET A 1 -25.33 -12.06 -4.96
C MET A 1 -25.45 -12.22 -3.43
N ALA A 2 -25.81 -13.40 -2.91
CA ALA A 2 -25.95 -13.65 -1.47
C ALA A 2 -24.65 -13.47 -0.66
N GLU A 3 -23.51 -13.89 -1.19
CA GLU A 3 -22.19 -13.78 -0.53
C GLU A 3 -21.74 -12.33 -0.34
N LYS A 4 -22.01 -11.47 -1.31
CA LYS A 4 -21.70 -10.03 -1.24
C LYS A 4 -22.54 -9.29 -0.19
N GLN A 5 -23.79 -9.73 0.01
CA GLN A 5 -24.68 -9.17 1.03
C GLN A 5 -24.21 -9.61 2.43
N SER A 6 -23.86 -10.88 2.61
CA SER A 6 -23.35 -11.43 3.87
C SER A 6 -22.10 -10.71 4.36
N ASN A 7 -21.15 -10.39 3.47
CA ASN A 7 -19.94 -9.63 3.85
C ASN A 7 -20.26 -8.19 4.25
N LYS A 8 -21.23 -7.57 3.59
CA LYS A 8 -21.70 -6.21 3.96
C LYS A 8 -22.36 -6.18 5.34
N ASP A 9 -23.18 -7.19 5.64
CA ASP A 9 -23.85 -7.31 6.93
C ASP A 9 -22.85 -7.59 8.06
N ARG A 10 -21.84 -8.44 7.82
CA ARG A 10 -20.74 -8.69 8.77
C ARG A 10 -19.89 -7.44 9.02
N LEU A 11 -19.56 -6.68 7.96
CA LEU A 11 -18.83 -5.41 8.11
C LEU A 11 -19.63 -4.42 8.93
N LYS A 12 -20.94 -4.33 8.69
CA LYS A 12 -21.84 -3.46 9.47
C LYS A 12 -21.88 -3.90 10.93
N GLU A 13 -22.05 -5.18 11.20
CA GLU A 13 -22.07 -5.73 12.56
C GLU A 13 -20.75 -5.43 13.31
N ILE A 14 -19.61 -5.61 12.65
CA ILE A 14 -18.29 -5.28 13.19
C ILE A 14 -18.21 -3.77 13.47
N THR A 15 -18.62 -2.92 12.52
CA THR A 15 -18.57 -1.46 12.67
C THR A 15 -19.50 -0.98 13.78
N ASP A 16 -20.72 -1.53 13.86
CA ASP A 16 -21.71 -1.16 14.90
C ASP A 16 -21.28 -1.66 16.31
N SER A 17 -20.43 -2.69 16.39
CA SER A 17 -19.90 -3.21 17.66
C SER A 17 -18.60 -2.52 18.12
N MET A 18 -17.89 -1.85 17.22
CA MET A 18 -16.67 -1.14 17.53
C MET A 18 -16.97 0.27 18.00
N THR A 19 -16.96 0.48 19.31
CA THR A 19 -16.98 1.80 19.96
C THR A 19 -15.55 2.33 20.15
N VAL A 20 -14.68 2.14 19.16
CA VAL A 20 -13.30 2.63 19.23
C VAL A 20 -13.28 4.10 18.82
N ASP A 21 -12.80 4.95 19.72
CA ASP A 21 -12.46 6.33 19.39
C ASP A 21 -11.25 6.33 18.46
N MET A 22 -11.31 7.10 17.38
CA MET A 22 -10.18 7.23 16.45
C MET A 22 -8.97 7.92 17.06
N ASP A 23 -9.15 8.63 18.16
CA ASP A 23 -8.08 9.31 18.90
C ASP A 23 -7.63 8.49 20.14
N ASP A 24 -8.04 7.21 20.25
CA ASP A 24 -7.60 6.34 21.34
C ASP A 24 -6.25 5.71 21.03
N VAL A 25 -5.22 6.14 21.73
CA VAL A 25 -3.82 5.69 21.57
C VAL A 25 -3.59 4.18 21.75
N ASN A 26 -4.59 3.43 22.23
CA ASN A 26 -4.49 1.97 22.32
C ASN A 26 -4.76 1.27 20.98
N TYR A 27 -5.18 2.00 19.96
CA TYR A 27 -5.55 1.45 18.66
C TYR A 27 -4.91 2.27 17.55
N SER A 28 -4.27 1.60 16.61
CA SER A 28 -3.88 2.20 15.34
C SER A 28 -5.00 2.03 14.32
N VAL A 29 -5.43 3.11 13.70
CA VAL A 29 -6.63 3.15 12.85
C VAL A 29 -6.26 3.41 11.40
N LEU A 30 -6.89 2.69 10.47
CA LEU A 30 -6.84 3.02 9.06
C LEU A 30 -8.08 3.82 8.68
N THR A 31 -7.89 5.11 8.39
CA THR A 31 -8.96 6.03 8.00
C THR A 31 -8.99 6.23 6.49
N TYR A 32 -10.16 5.98 5.88
CA TYR A 32 -10.40 6.30 4.48
C TYR A 32 -11.09 7.65 4.35
N ALA A 33 -10.45 8.59 3.67
CA ALA A 33 -10.97 9.94 3.48
C ALA A 33 -11.36 10.21 2.01
N ALA A 34 -12.60 10.60 1.79
CA ALA A 34 -13.08 11.08 0.50
C ALA A 34 -12.52 12.49 0.25
N SER A 35 -11.44 12.59 -0.52
CA SER A 35 -10.74 13.83 -0.82
C SER A 35 -10.11 13.78 -2.20
N THR A 36 -9.90 14.94 -2.79
CA THR A 36 -9.13 15.10 -4.04
C THR A 36 -7.62 14.94 -3.85
N LYS A 37 -7.15 14.85 -2.60
CA LYS A 37 -5.74 14.63 -2.29
C LYS A 37 -5.32 13.22 -2.76
N ALA A 38 -4.25 13.16 -3.53
CA ALA A 38 -3.70 11.92 -4.07
C ALA A 38 -2.51 11.47 -3.23
N ASN A 39 -2.77 10.86 -2.08
CA ASN A 39 -1.73 10.38 -1.17
C ASN A 39 -2.26 9.29 -0.22
N ALA A 40 -1.32 8.58 0.42
CA ALA A 40 -1.52 7.85 1.66
C ALA A 40 -0.42 8.28 2.63
N MET A 41 -0.65 8.18 3.93
CA MET A 41 0.33 8.52 4.95
C MET A 41 0.14 7.64 6.18
N GLY A 42 1.24 7.17 6.74
CA GLY A 42 1.29 6.46 8.01
C GLY A 42 2.06 7.27 9.08
N PRO A 43 1.50 8.38 9.61
CA PRO A 43 2.12 9.10 10.70
C PRO A 43 2.18 8.23 11.96
N SER A 44 3.17 8.50 12.82
CA SER A 44 3.29 7.84 14.11
C SER A 44 3.57 8.86 15.21
N ILE A 45 3.03 8.58 16.39
CA ILE A 45 3.31 9.29 17.63
C ILE A 45 4.33 8.48 18.40
N LEU A 46 5.46 9.11 18.73
CA LEU A 46 6.58 8.46 19.41
C LEU A 46 6.71 8.96 20.85
N ASP A 47 7.01 8.06 21.78
CA ASP A 47 7.50 8.47 23.10
C ASP A 47 8.89 9.09 22.95
N PRO A 48 9.06 10.38 23.28
CA PRO A 48 10.34 11.07 23.10
C PRO A 48 11.47 10.54 23.98
N ARG A 49 11.15 9.73 25.00
CA ARG A 49 12.13 9.15 25.93
C ARG A 49 12.68 7.81 25.46
N SER A 50 11.81 6.97 24.89
CA SER A 50 12.15 5.61 24.49
C SER A 50 12.25 5.43 22.96
N GLY A 51 11.58 6.30 22.19
CA GLY A 51 11.39 6.13 20.75
C GLY A 51 10.33 5.07 20.40
N GLU A 52 9.59 4.61 21.38
CA GLU A 52 8.49 3.66 21.18
C GLU A 52 7.37 4.31 20.39
N ILE A 53 6.81 3.57 19.43
CA ILE A 53 5.63 4.00 18.69
C ILE A 53 4.41 3.74 19.58
N LEU A 54 3.78 4.82 20.04
CA LEU A 54 2.58 4.76 20.88
C LEU A 54 1.34 4.57 20.04
N GLU A 55 1.30 5.22 18.89
CA GLU A 55 0.18 5.19 17.95
C GLU A 55 0.70 5.36 16.52
N ALA A 56 0.08 4.70 15.55
CA ALA A 56 0.46 4.80 14.15
C ALA A 56 -0.77 4.67 13.24
N ASP A 57 -1.42 5.78 12.97
CA ASP A 57 -2.58 5.82 12.10
C ASP A 57 -2.19 5.84 10.64
N ILE A 58 -3.05 5.23 9.80
CA ILE A 58 -2.90 5.27 8.36
C ILE A 58 -4.05 6.09 7.77
N MET A 59 -3.69 7.20 7.13
CA MET A 59 -4.61 8.02 6.38
C MET A 59 -4.57 7.64 4.90
N TRP A 60 -5.71 7.17 4.37
CA TRP A 60 -5.86 6.77 2.98
C TRP A 60 -6.83 7.71 2.27
N TRP A 61 -6.35 8.52 1.34
CA TRP A 61 -7.21 9.40 0.55
C TRP A 61 -7.71 8.69 -0.72
N HIS A 62 -8.99 8.89 -1.06
CA HIS A 62 -9.63 8.24 -2.21
C HIS A 62 -8.83 8.42 -3.51
N ASN A 63 -8.31 9.62 -3.75
CA ASN A 63 -7.65 9.95 -5.01
C ASN A 63 -6.25 9.31 -5.17
N VAL A 64 -5.78 8.54 -4.19
CA VAL A 64 -4.56 7.71 -4.35
C VAL A 64 -4.71 6.73 -5.52
N LEU A 65 -5.93 6.30 -5.85
CA LEU A 65 -6.20 5.41 -6.98
C LEU A 65 -5.77 6.02 -8.32
N ASN A 66 -6.03 7.32 -8.51
CA ASN A 66 -5.60 8.03 -9.72
C ASN A 66 -4.08 8.15 -9.78
N MET A 67 -3.43 8.46 -8.66
CA MET A 67 -1.97 8.49 -8.56
C MET A 67 -1.36 7.12 -8.89
N LEU A 68 -1.93 6.05 -8.40
CA LEU A 68 -1.47 4.68 -8.70
C LEU A 68 -1.63 4.35 -10.17
N GLN A 69 -2.76 4.75 -10.79
CA GLN A 69 -2.98 4.61 -12.23
C GLN A 69 -1.84 5.29 -13.02
N GLU A 70 -1.53 6.53 -12.69
CA GLU A 70 -0.48 7.31 -13.36
C GLU A 70 0.90 6.67 -13.13
N TRP A 71 1.24 6.30 -11.92
CA TRP A 71 2.53 5.69 -11.58
C TRP A 71 2.75 4.37 -12.32
N ILE A 72 1.78 3.48 -12.30
CA ILE A 72 1.87 2.19 -12.98
C ILE A 72 2.03 2.40 -14.49
N THR A 73 1.25 3.30 -15.08
CA THR A 73 1.33 3.62 -16.50
C THR A 73 2.71 4.17 -16.88
N VAL A 74 3.22 5.15 -16.14
CA VAL A 74 4.51 5.79 -16.43
C VAL A 74 5.69 4.85 -16.17
N GLN A 75 5.69 4.11 -15.08
CA GLN A 75 6.84 3.30 -14.69
C GLN A 75 6.88 1.95 -15.40
N THR A 76 5.75 1.34 -15.69
CA THR A 76 5.70 -0.02 -16.23
C THR A 76 5.13 -0.12 -17.65
N GLY A 77 4.52 0.93 -18.18
CA GLY A 77 3.89 0.91 -19.50
C GLY A 77 4.84 0.57 -20.66
N THR A 78 6.14 0.75 -20.51
CA THR A 78 7.13 0.33 -21.51
C THR A 78 7.30 -1.18 -21.58
N VAL A 79 7.17 -1.87 -20.46
CA VAL A 79 7.41 -3.33 -20.33
C VAL A 79 6.13 -4.14 -20.18
N ARG A 80 5.02 -3.48 -19.77
CA ARG A 80 3.71 -4.11 -19.55
C ARG A 80 2.64 -3.46 -20.42
N PRO A 81 2.21 -4.10 -21.52
CA PRO A 81 1.13 -3.56 -22.37
C PRO A 81 -0.17 -3.31 -21.62
N GLU A 82 -0.52 -4.15 -20.64
CA GLU A 82 -1.70 -4.04 -19.80
C GLU A 82 -1.73 -2.77 -18.93
N ALA A 83 -0.57 -2.17 -18.70
CA ALA A 83 -0.45 -0.91 -17.96
C ALA A 83 -0.68 0.35 -18.81
N ARG A 84 -0.88 0.21 -20.13
CA ARG A 84 -1.08 1.33 -21.08
C ARG A 84 -2.55 1.72 -21.24
N GLY A 85 -3.47 0.98 -20.64
CA GLY A 85 -4.90 1.26 -20.73
C GLY A 85 -5.28 2.55 -20.01
N ILE A 86 -6.39 3.15 -20.44
CA ILE A 86 -6.99 4.30 -19.75
C ILE A 86 -7.38 3.93 -18.32
N LYS A 87 -7.75 2.67 -18.09
CA LYS A 87 -8.03 2.10 -16.77
C LYS A 87 -7.24 0.81 -16.63
N LEU A 88 -6.56 0.66 -15.49
CA LEU A 88 -5.93 -0.60 -15.13
C LEU A 88 -6.98 -1.68 -14.83
N SER A 89 -6.61 -2.93 -15.04
CA SER A 89 -7.44 -4.06 -14.57
C SER A 89 -7.60 -4.02 -13.05
N ASP A 90 -8.71 -4.57 -12.55
CA ASP A 90 -8.97 -4.63 -11.12
C ASP A 90 -7.88 -5.43 -10.37
N GLU A 91 -7.28 -6.43 -11.03
CA GLU A 91 -6.15 -7.18 -10.49
C GLU A 91 -4.90 -6.32 -10.34
N LEU A 92 -4.50 -5.60 -11.40
CA LEU A 92 -3.29 -4.76 -11.38
C LEU A 92 -3.46 -3.57 -10.43
N MET A 93 -4.65 -2.96 -10.39
CA MET A 93 -4.97 -1.92 -9.42
C MET A 93 -4.96 -2.47 -7.99
N GLY A 94 -5.49 -3.66 -7.77
CA GLY A 94 -5.46 -4.34 -6.48
C GLY A 94 -4.04 -4.62 -5.99
N ASP A 95 -3.13 -5.02 -6.89
CA ASP A 95 -1.72 -5.20 -6.58
C ASP A 95 -1.04 -3.87 -6.19
N ALA A 96 -1.34 -2.81 -6.93
CA ALA A 96 -0.83 -1.48 -6.63
C ALA A 96 -1.32 -0.97 -5.26
N MET A 97 -2.58 -1.18 -4.94
CA MET A 97 -3.14 -0.83 -3.63
C MET A 97 -2.49 -1.64 -2.50
N ARG A 98 -2.30 -2.94 -2.70
CA ARG A 98 -1.61 -3.79 -1.71
C ARG A 98 -0.17 -3.33 -1.46
N PHE A 99 0.52 -2.90 -2.52
CA PHE A 99 1.87 -2.34 -2.39
C PHE A 99 1.89 -1.10 -1.49
N VAL A 100 0.99 -0.12 -1.73
CA VAL A 100 0.92 1.09 -0.91
C VAL A 100 0.46 0.77 0.51
N ALA A 101 -0.54 -0.08 0.70
CA ALA A 101 -0.98 -0.50 2.03
C ALA A 101 0.17 -1.15 2.82
N CYS A 102 0.95 -2.02 2.19
CA CYS A 102 2.13 -2.64 2.79
C CYS A 102 3.20 -1.62 3.17
N HIS A 103 3.37 -0.59 2.34
CA HIS A 103 4.29 0.52 2.58
C HIS A 103 3.89 1.33 3.84
N GLU A 104 2.61 1.73 3.93
CA GLU A 104 2.12 2.50 5.08
C GLU A 104 2.13 1.67 6.39
N VAL A 105 1.74 0.39 6.32
CA VAL A 105 1.88 -0.53 7.45
C VAL A 105 3.34 -0.70 7.85
N GLY A 106 4.27 -0.70 6.89
CA GLY A 106 5.70 -0.67 7.16
C GLY A 106 6.12 0.51 8.03
N HIS A 107 5.59 1.71 7.73
CA HIS A 107 5.84 2.90 8.54
C HIS A 107 5.28 2.76 9.96
N SER A 108 4.08 2.20 10.12
CA SER A 108 3.48 1.95 11.44
C SER A 108 4.28 0.95 12.29
N LEU A 109 5.10 0.11 11.64
CA LEU A 109 6.05 -0.79 12.31
C LEU A 109 7.44 -0.16 12.54
N GLY A 110 7.61 1.12 12.23
CA GLY A 110 8.87 1.85 12.42
C GLY A 110 9.85 1.77 11.25
N LEU A 111 9.48 1.13 10.15
CA LEU A 111 10.35 1.08 8.97
C LEU A 111 10.42 2.45 8.28
N ARG A 112 11.62 2.85 7.90
CA ARG A 112 11.85 4.07 7.11
C ARG A 112 12.07 3.73 5.64
N HIS A 113 11.97 4.75 4.77
CA HIS A 113 12.29 4.59 3.35
C HIS A 113 13.72 4.08 3.17
N ASN A 114 13.86 3.01 2.38
CA ASN A 114 15.16 2.49 1.99
C ASN A 114 15.67 3.21 0.74
N MET A 115 16.41 4.31 0.93
CA MET A 115 16.97 5.10 -0.18
C MET A 115 18.00 4.30 -1.00
N MET A 116 18.66 3.31 -0.41
CA MET A 116 19.57 2.40 -1.10
C MET A 116 18.86 1.47 -2.08
N GLY A 117 17.56 1.20 -1.88
CA GLY A 117 16.75 0.36 -2.78
C GLY A 117 16.72 0.87 -4.22
N SER A 118 16.70 2.20 -4.40
CA SER A 118 16.74 2.82 -5.74
C SER A 118 18.05 2.62 -6.47
N TRP A 119 19.12 2.29 -5.78
CA TRP A 119 20.45 2.04 -6.33
C TRP A 119 20.72 0.55 -6.61
N ALA A 120 19.90 -0.34 -6.05
CA ALA A 120 20.11 -1.79 -6.10
C ALA A 120 20.10 -2.38 -7.54
N PHE A 121 19.41 -1.73 -8.46
CA PHE A 121 19.28 -2.19 -9.85
C PHE A 121 19.54 -1.05 -10.84
N PRO A 122 20.34 -1.30 -11.90
CA PRO A 122 20.50 -0.33 -13.00
C PRO A 122 19.16 0.00 -13.66
N THR A 123 18.97 1.26 -14.03
CA THR A 123 17.73 1.75 -14.66
C THR A 123 17.38 0.97 -15.92
N ASP A 124 18.38 0.62 -16.74
CA ASP A 124 18.19 -0.15 -17.97
C ASP A 124 17.65 -1.56 -17.68
N SER A 125 18.05 -2.16 -16.56
CA SER A 125 17.52 -3.45 -16.12
C SER A 125 16.03 -3.34 -15.73
N LEU A 126 15.65 -2.28 -15.04
CA LEU A 126 14.24 -2.04 -14.64
C LEU A 126 13.33 -1.80 -15.85
N ARG A 127 13.87 -1.29 -16.96
CA ARG A 127 13.16 -1.10 -18.23
C ARG A 127 13.19 -2.31 -19.15
N SER A 128 13.89 -3.36 -18.78
CA SER A 128 13.98 -4.60 -19.55
C SER A 128 12.85 -5.56 -19.19
N LYS A 129 12.01 -5.90 -20.17
CA LYS A 129 10.93 -6.87 -19.97
C LYS A 129 11.47 -8.22 -19.48
N SER A 130 12.53 -8.73 -20.07
CA SER A 130 13.13 -10.01 -19.69
C SER A 130 13.71 -10.00 -18.27
N PHE A 131 14.19 -8.86 -17.78
CA PHE A 131 14.63 -8.71 -16.41
C PHE A 131 13.43 -8.70 -15.46
N THR A 132 12.42 -7.88 -15.73
CA THR A 132 11.22 -7.76 -14.87
C THR A 132 10.43 -9.07 -14.81
N ASP A 133 10.28 -9.78 -15.92
CA ASP A 133 9.62 -11.10 -15.95
C ASP A 133 10.38 -12.12 -15.07
N ARG A 134 11.72 -12.13 -15.14
CA ARG A 134 12.57 -12.99 -14.33
C ARG A 134 12.47 -12.68 -12.83
N MET A 135 12.34 -11.40 -12.49
CA MET A 135 12.16 -10.98 -11.08
C MET A 135 10.77 -11.33 -10.56
N ASN A 136 9.73 -11.23 -11.39
CA ASN A 136 8.35 -11.56 -11.04
C ASN A 136 8.11 -13.09 -10.99
N SER A 137 8.83 -13.90 -11.78
CA SER A 137 8.70 -15.35 -11.79
C SER A 137 9.38 -16.05 -10.60
N ARG A 138 10.14 -15.31 -9.78
CA ARG A 138 10.64 -15.86 -8.51
C ARG A 138 9.45 -16.05 -7.57
N PRO A 139 9.28 -17.24 -6.94
CA PRO A 139 8.14 -17.52 -6.08
C PRO A 139 8.03 -16.45 -5.02
N SER A 140 6.88 -15.81 -5.04
CA SER A 140 6.40 -14.69 -4.21
C SER A 140 7.39 -14.17 -3.17
N THR A 141 8.21 -13.24 -3.59
CA THR A 141 8.86 -12.30 -2.68
C THR A 141 7.88 -11.24 -2.17
N ALA A 142 6.61 -11.27 -2.58
CA ALA A 142 5.60 -10.39 -2.02
C ALA A 142 5.48 -10.56 -0.50
N SER A 143 5.60 -11.79 0.01
CA SER A 143 5.75 -12.04 1.45
C SER A 143 7.13 -11.64 1.99
N ARG A 144 8.15 -11.50 1.14
CA ARG A 144 9.50 -11.06 1.54
C ARG A 144 9.74 -9.58 1.37
N GLN A 145 8.94 -8.86 0.57
CA GLN A 145 9.06 -7.41 0.45
C GLN A 145 8.48 -6.70 1.68
N CYS A 146 7.51 -7.32 2.36
CA CYS A 146 7.08 -6.89 3.70
C CYS A 146 7.99 -7.43 4.81
N SER A 147 8.87 -8.42 4.55
CA SER A 147 9.63 -9.12 5.57
C SER A 147 11.15 -9.04 5.43
N SER A 148 11.70 -8.19 4.57
CA SER A 148 13.17 -8.01 4.47
C SER A 148 13.58 -6.61 4.87
N PRO A 149 13.99 -6.39 6.12
CA PRO A 149 15.03 -5.43 6.39
C PRO A 149 16.37 -6.11 6.07
N SER A 150 17.00 -5.74 5.02
CA SER A 150 18.43 -5.94 4.81
C SER A 150 19.00 -4.76 4.06
#